data_7c5bb13fbebe0672bbd44de6d207b515
#
_entry.id   7c5bb13fbebe0672bbd44de6d207b515
#
_cell.length_a   1.000
_cell.length_b   1.000
_cell.length_c   1.000
_cell.angle_alpha   90.00
_cell.angle_beta   90.00
_cell.angle_gamma   90.00
#
_symmetry.space_group_name_H-M   'P 1'
#
loop_
_entity.id
_entity.type
_entity.pdbx_description
1 polymer ?
#
loop_
_entity_poly.entity_id
_entity_poly.type
_entity_poly.pdbx_seq_one_letter_code
_entity_poly.pdbx_strand_id
1 'polypeptide(L)'
;MKKIILILCLLFSLFGLYANDTYFFMAGGQLVPTKEGNVDVEMSEEIINIVLNPKDYEITVDFSFYNYGKDISLEIGFPFFCLGIGGEGTISDFKCWTNDVETSYTDYPLKKNWSSNEPTELENAYVRTIKFPSKKTTKTRISYKASYGREAPSYNIAKYLYGTGSSWKNSIGKMTVRIQSNLIYNSPIHLSLPKENLMKRVSDNVWEAVYTNIEPESYTDCITIISGDIFGDTGPRVLHKDRFVPCNVKLTKQSLFWYTKPQLRLLRNAIYAFNGYPFKSKDLIELFEVKCAEYGWFGFKEIDGDYKGYYPLDKNFSEDKLSDIEKHNVKLILEEEKSR
;
A
#
# COMPACT_ATOMS: atom_id res chain seq x y z
N MET A 1 -24.90 47.51 -15.32
CA MET A 1 -23.71 46.75 -15.80
C MET A 1 -22.75 46.37 -14.66
N LYS A 2 -22.29 47.27 -13.79
CA LYS A 2 -21.36 46.92 -12.68
C LYS A 2 -21.87 45.86 -11.70
N LYS A 3 -23.18 45.79 -11.40
CA LYS A 3 -23.79 44.78 -10.52
C LYS A 3 -23.84 43.35 -11.16
N ILE A 4 -24.00 43.29 -12.49
CA ILE A 4 -24.06 42.02 -13.22
C ILE A 4 -22.64 41.40 -13.30
N ILE A 5 -21.61 42.24 -13.46
CA ILE A 5 -20.21 41.77 -13.48
C ILE A 5 -19.80 41.23 -12.10
N LEU A 6 -20.24 41.83 -11.00
CA LEU A 6 -19.98 41.39 -9.64
C LEU A 6 -20.63 40.02 -9.35
N ILE A 7 -21.85 39.78 -9.84
CA ILE A 7 -22.55 38.49 -9.69
C ILE A 7 -21.90 37.41 -10.55
N LEU A 8 -21.42 37.75 -11.75
CA LEU A 8 -20.66 36.79 -12.57
C LEU A 8 -19.32 36.42 -11.93
N CYS A 9 -18.61 37.36 -11.31
CA CYS A 9 -17.36 37.06 -10.58
C CYS A 9 -17.60 36.23 -9.30
N LEU A 10 -18.75 36.43 -8.61
CA LEU A 10 -19.12 35.59 -7.46
C LEU A 10 -19.58 34.20 -7.85
N LEU A 11 -20.18 34.01 -9.03
CA LEU A 11 -20.52 32.68 -9.57
C LEU A 11 -19.30 31.91 -10.06
N PHE A 12 -18.25 32.60 -10.53
CA PHE A 12 -17.00 31.96 -10.91
C PHE A 12 -16.14 31.55 -9.70
N SER A 13 -16.31 32.15 -8.53
CA SER A 13 -15.62 31.75 -7.29
C SER A 13 -16.27 30.56 -6.57
N LEU A 14 -17.46 30.12 -7.03
CA LEU A 14 -18.14 28.91 -6.52
C LEU A 14 -17.78 27.64 -7.29
N PHE A 15 -17.12 27.74 -8.44
CA PHE A 15 -16.39 26.62 -9.01
C PHE A 15 -15.04 26.54 -8.30
N GLY A 16 -15.04 25.89 -7.16
CA GLY A 16 -13.80 25.41 -6.56
C GLY A 16 -13.03 24.68 -7.66
N LEU A 17 -11.87 25.21 -8.02
CA LEU A 17 -10.87 24.48 -8.75
C LEU A 17 -10.50 23.28 -7.86
N TYR A 18 -11.24 22.19 -7.99
CA TYR A 18 -10.72 20.88 -7.62
C TYR A 18 -9.59 20.64 -8.59
N ALA A 19 -8.38 21.02 -8.20
CA ALA A 19 -7.19 20.41 -8.73
C ALA A 19 -7.29 18.94 -8.32
N ASN A 20 -7.92 18.13 -9.16
CA ASN A 20 -7.89 16.70 -9.02
C ASN A 20 -6.46 16.28 -9.29
N ASP A 21 -5.68 16.11 -8.23
CA ASP A 21 -4.44 15.38 -8.28
C ASP A 21 -4.80 13.97 -8.78
N THR A 22 -4.25 13.63 -9.93
CA THR A 22 -4.65 12.44 -10.66
C THR A 22 -4.06 11.22 -10.01
N TYR A 23 -4.91 10.28 -9.63
CA TYR A 23 -4.49 8.98 -9.11
C TYR A 23 -3.98 8.09 -10.24
N PHE A 24 -2.94 7.35 -9.92
CA PHE A 24 -2.54 6.20 -10.71
C PHE A 24 -2.48 4.98 -9.78
N PHE A 25 -3.15 3.90 -10.12
CA PHE A 25 -3.03 2.63 -9.41
C PHE A 25 -3.32 1.44 -10.32
N MET A 26 -2.73 0.30 -9.96
CA MET A 26 -3.01 -1.00 -10.55
C MET A 26 -3.60 -1.92 -9.49
N ALA A 27 -4.48 -2.81 -9.94
CA ALA A 27 -4.95 -3.90 -9.12
C ALA A 27 -5.11 -5.14 -10.00
N GLY A 28 -4.54 -6.25 -9.54
CA GLY A 28 -4.89 -7.57 -10.02
C GLY A 28 -5.93 -8.17 -9.08
N GLY A 29 -6.78 -9.03 -9.60
CA GLY A 29 -7.92 -9.58 -8.87
C GLY A 29 -7.84 -11.08 -8.62
N GLN A 30 -8.85 -11.59 -7.95
CA GLN A 30 -9.08 -13.01 -7.77
C GLN A 30 -9.42 -13.69 -9.10
N LEU A 31 -9.26 -15.02 -9.11
CA LEU A 31 -9.64 -15.85 -10.25
C LEU A 31 -11.16 -15.88 -10.40
N VAL A 32 -11.65 -15.66 -11.62
CA VAL A 32 -13.09 -15.68 -11.96
C VAL A 32 -13.37 -16.62 -13.12
N PRO A 33 -14.50 -17.33 -13.16
CA PRO A 33 -14.96 -18.02 -14.35
C PRO A 33 -15.28 -17.01 -15.46
N THR A 34 -14.83 -17.27 -16.68
CA THR A 34 -15.06 -16.37 -17.83
C THR A 34 -16.48 -16.47 -18.40
N LYS A 35 -17.25 -17.48 -18.01
CA LYS A 35 -18.64 -17.68 -18.42
C LYS A 35 -19.58 -17.56 -17.23
N GLU A 36 -20.64 -16.78 -17.42
CA GLU A 36 -21.74 -16.70 -16.45
C GLU A 36 -22.43 -18.06 -16.27
N GLY A 37 -22.73 -18.42 -15.05
CA GLY A 37 -23.44 -19.63 -14.68
C GLY A 37 -23.21 -20.02 -13.23
N ASN A 38 -24.17 -20.72 -12.62
CA ASN A 38 -24.00 -21.28 -11.28
C ASN A 38 -22.97 -22.40 -11.33
N VAL A 39 -21.76 -22.13 -10.84
CA VAL A 39 -20.71 -23.14 -10.69
C VAL A 39 -20.82 -23.78 -9.31
N ASP A 40 -20.84 -25.13 -9.28
CA ASP A 40 -20.80 -25.89 -8.02
C ASP A 40 -19.41 -25.97 -7.40
N VAL A 41 -18.58 -24.96 -7.64
CA VAL A 41 -17.21 -24.84 -7.13
C VAL A 41 -17.14 -23.68 -6.15
N GLU A 42 -16.67 -23.94 -4.94
CA GLU A 42 -16.51 -22.96 -3.86
C GLU A 42 -15.02 -22.61 -3.69
N MET A 43 -14.71 -21.34 -3.46
CA MET A 43 -13.41 -20.92 -2.99
C MET A 43 -13.34 -21.13 -1.46
N SER A 44 -12.87 -22.30 -1.05
CA SER A 44 -12.84 -22.69 0.36
C SER A 44 -11.74 -21.97 1.15
N GLU A 45 -10.63 -21.62 0.50
CA GLU A 45 -9.52 -20.88 1.12
C GLU A 45 -8.79 -20.00 0.11
N GLU A 46 -8.37 -18.82 0.56
CA GLU A 46 -7.52 -17.87 -0.15
C GLU A 46 -6.44 -17.35 0.80
N ILE A 47 -5.16 -17.45 0.40
CA ILE A 47 -4.02 -16.93 1.16
C ILE A 47 -3.32 -15.90 0.29
N ILE A 48 -3.42 -14.64 0.69
CA ILE A 48 -2.90 -13.49 -0.03
C ILE A 48 -1.62 -13.03 0.67
N ASN A 49 -0.49 -13.11 -0.03
CA ASN A 49 0.79 -12.59 0.45
C ASN A 49 1.14 -11.36 -0.38
N ILE A 50 1.27 -10.20 0.28
CA ILE A 50 1.62 -8.92 -0.31
C ILE A 50 2.99 -8.51 0.25
N VAL A 51 3.98 -8.35 -0.62
CA VAL A 51 5.33 -7.92 -0.27
C VAL A 51 5.54 -6.50 -0.80
N LEU A 52 5.70 -5.55 0.10
CA LEU A 52 5.94 -4.14 -0.23
C LEU A 52 7.45 -3.92 -0.38
N ASN A 53 7.92 -3.65 -1.60
CA ASN A 53 9.31 -3.34 -1.91
C ASN A 53 9.50 -1.83 -2.18
N PRO A 54 10.71 -1.29 -2.20
CA PRO A 54 10.94 0.14 -2.41
C PRO A 54 10.41 0.72 -3.73
N LYS A 55 10.28 -0.09 -4.79
CA LYS A 55 9.91 0.36 -6.14
C LYS A 55 8.58 -0.21 -6.64
N ASP A 56 8.21 -1.38 -6.16
CA ASP A 56 7.05 -2.16 -6.58
C ASP A 56 6.49 -2.96 -5.40
N TYR A 57 5.41 -3.67 -5.64
CA TYR A 57 4.94 -4.69 -4.72
C TYR A 57 4.72 -6.01 -5.45
N GLU A 58 4.90 -7.10 -4.72
CA GLU A 58 4.69 -8.45 -5.21
C GLU A 58 3.47 -9.05 -4.53
N ILE A 59 2.66 -9.78 -5.29
CA ILE A 59 1.54 -10.53 -4.76
C ILE A 59 1.68 -11.98 -5.15
N THR A 60 1.51 -12.86 -4.17
CA THR A 60 1.33 -14.29 -4.37
C THR A 60 0.05 -14.71 -3.68
N VAL A 61 -0.83 -15.39 -4.41
CA VAL A 61 -2.10 -15.88 -3.86
C VAL A 61 -2.23 -17.36 -4.09
N ASP A 62 -2.47 -18.09 -3.01
CA ASP A 62 -2.82 -19.50 -3.02
C ASP A 62 -4.33 -19.65 -2.84
N PHE A 63 -4.98 -20.37 -3.73
CA PHE A 63 -6.41 -20.67 -3.68
C PHE A 63 -6.65 -22.17 -3.49
N SER A 64 -7.66 -22.50 -2.72
CA SER A 64 -8.21 -23.84 -2.61
C SER A 64 -9.68 -23.82 -3.04
N PHE A 65 -10.03 -24.58 -4.08
CA PHE A 65 -11.38 -24.69 -4.61
C PHE A 65 -11.91 -26.08 -4.37
N TYR A 66 -13.12 -26.20 -3.81
CA TYR A 66 -13.81 -27.47 -3.64
C TYR A 66 -14.99 -27.58 -4.60
N ASN A 67 -15.03 -28.66 -5.40
CA ASN A 67 -16.11 -28.91 -6.34
C ASN A 67 -17.19 -29.81 -5.71
N TYR A 68 -18.38 -29.27 -5.46
CA TYR A 68 -19.54 -30.00 -4.97
C TYR A 68 -20.32 -30.74 -6.09
N GLY A 69 -20.03 -30.40 -7.34
CA GLY A 69 -20.72 -30.93 -8.51
C GLY A 69 -20.03 -32.13 -9.13
N LYS A 70 -20.28 -32.34 -10.43
CA LYS A 70 -19.61 -33.32 -11.30
C LYS A 70 -18.24 -32.74 -11.75
N ASP A 71 -17.42 -33.60 -12.38
CA ASP A 71 -16.22 -33.15 -13.05
C ASP A 71 -16.54 -32.00 -14.01
N ILE A 72 -15.81 -30.88 -13.87
CA ILE A 72 -15.99 -29.72 -14.74
C ILE A 72 -14.63 -29.11 -15.10
N SER A 73 -14.53 -28.58 -16.32
CA SER A 73 -13.39 -27.75 -16.76
C SER A 73 -13.91 -26.36 -17.00
N LEU A 74 -13.31 -25.37 -16.35
CA LEU A 74 -13.70 -23.96 -16.46
C LEU A 74 -12.55 -23.15 -17.05
N GLU A 75 -12.89 -22.23 -17.92
CA GLU A 75 -12.01 -21.12 -18.28
C GLU A 75 -12.02 -20.11 -17.15
N ILE A 76 -10.85 -19.86 -16.56
CA ILE A 76 -10.67 -18.99 -15.40
C ILE A 76 -9.82 -17.80 -15.79
N GLY A 77 -10.34 -16.60 -15.57
CA GLY A 77 -9.65 -15.34 -15.77
C GLY A 77 -9.06 -14.79 -14.49
N PHE A 78 -7.88 -14.20 -14.57
CA PHE A 78 -7.32 -13.30 -13.58
C PHE A 78 -7.43 -11.88 -14.14
N PRO A 79 -8.46 -11.12 -13.74
CA PRO A 79 -8.68 -9.78 -14.25
C PRO A 79 -7.70 -8.78 -13.63
N PHE A 80 -7.27 -7.80 -14.41
CA PHE A 80 -6.47 -6.69 -13.93
C PHE A 80 -6.80 -5.41 -14.68
N PHE A 81 -6.55 -4.28 -14.06
CA PHE A 81 -6.76 -2.97 -14.65
C PHE A 81 -5.67 -1.99 -14.25
N CYS A 82 -5.51 -0.97 -15.06
CA CYS A 82 -4.66 0.17 -14.80
C CYS A 82 -5.50 1.43 -14.92
N LEU A 83 -5.53 2.26 -13.88
CA LEU A 83 -6.27 3.52 -13.87
C LEU A 83 -5.32 4.68 -13.56
N GLY A 84 -5.48 5.79 -14.31
CA GLY A 84 -4.76 7.03 -14.07
C GLY A 84 -4.18 7.67 -15.33
N ILE A 85 -3.86 8.96 -15.25
CA ILE A 85 -3.15 9.69 -16.31
C ILE A 85 -1.65 9.45 -16.15
N GLY A 86 -1.03 8.91 -17.18
CA GLY A 86 0.37 8.49 -17.15
C GLY A 86 0.58 6.98 -16.99
N GLY A 87 -0.46 6.22 -17.20
CA GLY A 87 -0.70 4.80 -17.06
C GLY A 87 0.32 3.83 -17.66
N GLU A 88 1.58 3.90 -17.25
CA GLU A 88 2.58 2.86 -17.51
C GLU A 88 2.69 1.83 -16.38
N GLY A 89 1.67 1.75 -15.52
CA GLY A 89 1.61 0.69 -14.54
C GLY A 89 1.37 -0.64 -15.23
N THR A 90 2.27 -1.57 -15.05
CA THR A 90 2.18 -2.90 -15.62
C THR A 90 2.16 -3.94 -14.52
N ILE A 91 1.34 -4.98 -14.69
CA ILE A 91 1.58 -6.26 -14.04
C ILE A 91 2.71 -6.92 -14.81
N SER A 92 3.74 -7.33 -14.12
CA SER A 92 4.89 -8.04 -14.69
C SER A 92 5.14 -9.36 -13.95
N ASP A 93 5.92 -10.23 -14.55
CA ASP A 93 6.32 -11.53 -13.97
C ASP A 93 5.13 -12.40 -13.55
N PHE A 94 3.98 -12.28 -14.26
CA PHE A 94 2.82 -13.09 -13.95
C PHE A 94 3.09 -14.57 -14.20
N LYS A 95 2.83 -15.38 -13.19
CA LYS A 95 2.93 -16.85 -13.24
C LYS A 95 1.72 -17.47 -12.57
N CYS A 96 1.37 -18.67 -13.03
CA CYS A 96 0.26 -19.40 -12.44
C CYS A 96 0.52 -20.92 -12.40
N TRP A 97 -0.02 -21.55 -11.37
CA TRP A 97 0.12 -22.99 -11.13
C TRP A 97 -1.24 -23.62 -10.85
N THR A 98 -1.37 -24.89 -11.17
CA THR A 98 -2.50 -25.73 -10.79
C THR A 98 -1.95 -27.02 -10.21
N ASN A 99 -2.29 -27.34 -8.94
CA ASN A 99 -1.77 -28.49 -8.20
C ASN A 99 -0.23 -28.57 -8.29
N ASP A 100 0.43 -27.45 -7.99
CA ASP A 100 1.89 -27.25 -7.98
C ASP A 100 2.59 -27.37 -9.37
N VAL A 101 1.85 -27.53 -10.45
CA VAL A 101 2.38 -27.52 -11.82
C VAL A 101 2.17 -26.15 -12.44
N GLU A 102 3.25 -25.51 -12.91
CA GLU A 102 3.15 -24.24 -13.64
C GLU A 102 2.37 -24.44 -14.94
N THR A 103 1.44 -23.52 -15.23
CA THR A 103 0.53 -23.60 -16.36
C THR A 103 0.64 -22.36 -17.23
N SER A 104 0.45 -22.53 -18.54
CA SER A 104 0.35 -21.38 -19.46
C SER A 104 -0.98 -20.65 -19.30
N TYR A 105 -0.99 -19.41 -19.73
CA TYR A 105 -2.16 -18.54 -19.83
C TYR A 105 -2.15 -17.79 -21.16
N THR A 106 -3.28 -17.18 -21.51
CA THR A 106 -3.42 -16.31 -22.68
C THR A 106 -3.95 -14.97 -22.25
N ASP A 107 -3.49 -13.91 -22.92
CA ASP A 107 -4.05 -12.57 -22.75
C ASP A 107 -5.45 -12.52 -23.35
N TYR A 108 -6.38 -11.98 -22.58
CA TYR A 108 -7.77 -11.81 -22.99
C TYR A 108 -8.17 -10.35 -22.80
N PRO A 109 -8.28 -9.55 -23.90
CA PRO A 109 -8.76 -8.19 -23.80
C PRO A 109 -10.24 -8.19 -23.44
N LEU A 110 -10.61 -7.57 -22.33
CA LEU A 110 -11.99 -7.40 -21.92
C LEU A 110 -12.60 -6.28 -22.79
N LYS A 111 -13.83 -6.50 -23.29
CA LYS A 111 -14.52 -5.50 -24.11
C LYS A 111 -14.85 -4.30 -23.23
N LYS A 112 -14.30 -3.13 -23.58
CA LYS A 112 -14.66 -1.85 -22.95
C LYS A 112 -16.12 -1.52 -23.22
N ASN A 113 -16.98 -1.60 -22.23
CA ASN A 113 -18.31 -1.00 -22.28
C ASN A 113 -18.23 0.45 -21.80
N TRP A 114 -18.04 1.38 -22.74
CA TRP A 114 -17.89 2.81 -22.48
C TRP A 114 -19.16 3.53 -21.97
N SER A 115 -20.19 2.82 -21.52
CA SER A 115 -21.47 3.41 -21.15
C SER A 115 -21.64 3.72 -19.67
N SER A 116 -20.72 3.35 -18.80
CA SER A 116 -20.77 3.70 -17.38
C SER A 116 -19.76 4.79 -17.07
N ASN A 117 -20.21 5.87 -16.42
CA ASN A 117 -19.37 6.93 -15.86
C ASN A 117 -18.54 6.44 -14.65
N GLU A 118 -18.41 5.15 -14.46
CA GLU A 118 -17.63 4.56 -13.37
C GLU A 118 -16.24 4.16 -13.86
N PRO A 119 -15.16 4.58 -13.19
CA PRO A 119 -13.77 4.33 -13.60
C PRO A 119 -13.28 2.89 -13.31
N THR A 120 -14.13 1.88 -13.42
CA THR A 120 -13.89 0.51 -12.93
C THR A 120 -13.94 -0.54 -14.02
N GLU A 121 -13.43 -0.23 -15.21
CA GLU A 121 -13.38 -1.23 -16.27
C GLU A 121 -12.08 -2.05 -16.14
N LEU A 122 -12.25 -3.34 -15.80
CA LEU A 122 -11.23 -4.35 -15.99
C LEU A 122 -10.84 -4.38 -17.47
N GLU A 123 -9.58 -4.03 -17.78
CA GLU A 123 -9.16 -3.86 -19.19
C GLU A 123 -8.70 -5.17 -19.81
N ASN A 124 -8.13 -6.06 -19.01
CA ASN A 124 -7.53 -7.31 -19.47
C ASN A 124 -7.68 -8.42 -18.42
N ALA A 125 -7.55 -9.64 -18.86
CA ALA A 125 -7.44 -10.80 -17.99
C ALA A 125 -6.40 -11.79 -18.54
N TYR A 126 -5.69 -12.48 -17.65
CA TYR A 126 -4.94 -13.68 -18.00
C TYR A 126 -5.83 -14.89 -17.83
N VAL A 127 -6.10 -15.63 -18.90
CA VAL A 127 -7.08 -16.71 -18.95
C VAL A 127 -6.40 -18.07 -19.13
N ARG A 128 -6.88 -19.07 -18.38
CA ARG A 128 -6.47 -20.46 -18.50
C ARG A 128 -7.61 -21.43 -18.18
N THR A 129 -7.52 -22.66 -18.66
CA THR A 129 -8.47 -23.70 -18.32
C THR A 129 -8.01 -24.50 -17.10
N ILE A 130 -8.90 -24.62 -16.10
CA ILE A 130 -8.66 -25.42 -14.89
C ILE A 130 -9.72 -26.52 -14.80
N LYS A 131 -9.25 -27.75 -14.49
CA LYS A 131 -10.11 -28.91 -14.22
C LYS A 131 -10.43 -29.00 -12.73
N PHE A 132 -11.70 -29.11 -12.39
CA PHE A 132 -12.20 -29.30 -11.04
C PHE A 132 -12.86 -30.68 -10.95
N PRO A 133 -12.14 -31.72 -10.49
CA PRO A 133 -12.72 -33.05 -10.33
C PRO A 133 -13.83 -33.06 -9.29
N SER A 134 -14.84 -33.90 -9.50
CA SER A 134 -16.00 -34.08 -8.60
C SER A 134 -15.57 -34.41 -7.18
N LYS A 135 -16.13 -33.70 -6.19
CA LYS A 135 -15.89 -33.93 -4.76
C LYS A 135 -14.41 -33.89 -4.34
N LYS A 136 -13.61 -33.07 -5.05
CA LYS A 136 -12.19 -32.91 -4.76
C LYS A 136 -11.82 -31.42 -4.65
N THR A 137 -10.71 -31.18 -3.93
CA THR A 137 -10.07 -29.87 -3.87
C THR A 137 -9.06 -29.74 -5.01
N THR A 138 -9.12 -28.62 -5.71
CA THR A 138 -8.10 -28.18 -6.67
C THR A 138 -7.38 -26.99 -6.08
N LYS A 139 -6.06 -27.04 -6.03
CA LYS A 139 -5.22 -25.92 -5.57
C LYS A 139 -4.69 -25.16 -6.77
N THR A 140 -4.71 -23.84 -6.67
CA THR A 140 -4.09 -22.98 -7.68
C THR A 140 -3.30 -21.89 -7.00
N ARG A 141 -2.27 -21.40 -7.70
CA ARG A 141 -1.45 -20.26 -7.26
C ARG A 141 -1.29 -19.30 -8.42
N ILE A 142 -1.23 -18.04 -8.09
CA ILE A 142 -0.75 -16.98 -8.98
C ILE A 142 0.34 -16.18 -8.26
N SER A 143 1.25 -15.59 -9.04
CA SER A 143 2.18 -14.58 -8.55
C SER A 143 2.42 -13.52 -9.61
N TYR A 144 2.64 -12.28 -9.18
CA TYR A 144 2.96 -11.16 -10.07
C TYR A 144 3.61 -10.02 -9.31
N LYS A 145 4.24 -9.10 -10.06
CA LYS A 145 4.68 -7.80 -9.58
C LYS A 145 3.78 -6.71 -10.13
N ALA A 146 3.57 -5.66 -9.36
CA ALA A 146 2.83 -4.49 -9.78
C ALA A 146 3.50 -3.21 -9.31
N SER A 147 3.43 -2.17 -10.15
CA SER A 147 3.86 -0.84 -9.78
C SER A 147 2.91 -0.25 -8.75
N TYR A 148 3.46 0.55 -7.80
CA TYR A 148 2.61 1.31 -6.89
C TYR A 148 1.75 2.32 -7.65
N GLY A 149 0.48 2.41 -7.28
CA GLY A 149 -0.28 3.60 -7.51
C GLY A 149 0.31 4.77 -6.72
N ARG A 150 0.11 5.98 -7.20
CA ARG A 150 0.60 7.19 -6.54
C ARG A 150 -0.53 8.18 -6.33
N GLU A 151 -0.57 8.74 -5.14
CA GLU A 151 -1.44 9.83 -4.76
C GLU A 151 -0.57 10.98 -4.26
N ALA A 152 -0.92 12.21 -4.64
CA ALA A 152 -0.21 13.36 -4.09
C ALA A 152 -0.49 13.47 -2.57
N PRO A 153 0.53 13.82 -1.76
CA PRO A 153 1.79 14.35 -2.22
C PRO A 153 2.93 13.34 -2.37
N SER A 154 2.82 12.08 -1.92
CA SER A 154 3.91 11.09 -2.09
C SER A 154 3.55 9.70 -1.55
N TYR A 155 2.28 9.33 -1.57
CA TYR A 155 1.87 8.01 -1.07
C TYR A 155 2.05 6.93 -2.13
N ASN A 156 2.52 5.76 -1.71
CA ASN A 156 2.53 4.55 -2.49
C ASN A 156 1.28 3.73 -2.17
N ILE A 157 0.53 3.34 -3.19
CA ILE A 157 -0.71 2.58 -3.05
C ILE A 157 -0.51 1.20 -3.65
N ALA A 158 -0.64 0.16 -2.84
CA ALA A 158 -0.73 -1.22 -3.28
C ALA A 158 -2.17 -1.71 -3.15
N LYS A 159 -2.66 -2.43 -4.16
CA LYS A 159 -4.03 -2.95 -4.18
C LYS A 159 -4.09 -4.41 -4.61
N TYR A 160 -5.03 -5.14 -4.01
CA TYR A 160 -5.46 -6.46 -4.43
C TYR A 160 -6.97 -6.54 -4.47
N LEU A 161 -7.53 -6.90 -5.62
CA LEU A 161 -8.96 -6.97 -5.87
C LEU A 161 -9.49 -8.34 -5.42
N TYR A 162 -10.27 -8.40 -4.36
CA TYR A 162 -10.91 -9.65 -3.90
C TYR A 162 -12.41 -9.72 -4.26
N GLY A 163 -13.00 -8.64 -4.73
CA GLY A 163 -14.41 -8.53 -5.08
C GLY A 163 -14.87 -9.52 -6.15
N THR A 164 -13.98 -9.89 -7.06
CA THR A 164 -14.26 -10.87 -8.12
C THR A 164 -14.53 -12.28 -7.60
N GLY A 165 -14.23 -12.56 -6.33
CA GLY A 165 -14.53 -13.82 -5.65
C GLY A 165 -16.02 -14.12 -5.49
N SER A 166 -16.90 -13.12 -5.61
CA SER A 166 -18.35 -13.30 -5.58
C SER A 166 -18.91 -14.17 -6.71
N SER A 167 -18.12 -14.47 -7.74
CA SER A 167 -18.51 -15.35 -8.86
C SER A 167 -18.47 -16.84 -8.55
N TRP A 168 -17.93 -17.24 -7.40
CA TRP A 168 -17.87 -18.62 -6.96
C TRP A 168 -19.08 -18.99 -6.10
N LYS A 169 -19.28 -20.31 -5.89
CA LYS A 169 -20.34 -20.79 -4.99
C LYS A 169 -20.03 -20.39 -3.55
N ASN A 170 -21.03 -19.91 -2.83
CA ASN A 170 -20.94 -19.47 -1.44
C ASN A 170 -19.92 -18.32 -1.25
N SER A 171 -19.72 -17.94 0.00
CA SER A 171 -18.68 -16.99 0.39
C SER A 171 -17.28 -17.61 0.30
N ILE A 172 -16.25 -16.78 0.30
CA ILE A 172 -14.87 -17.22 0.51
C ILE A 172 -14.76 -17.78 1.92
N GLY A 173 -14.55 -19.10 2.03
CA GLY A 173 -14.62 -19.80 3.32
C GLY A 173 -13.61 -19.27 4.34
N LYS A 174 -12.34 -19.15 3.96
CA LYS A 174 -11.27 -18.57 4.78
C LYS A 174 -10.37 -17.72 3.91
N MET A 175 -10.14 -16.47 4.33
CA MET A 175 -9.19 -15.56 3.69
C MET A 175 -8.08 -15.20 4.69
N THR A 176 -6.82 -15.44 4.31
CA THR A 176 -5.66 -15.01 5.07
C THR A 176 -4.95 -13.90 4.30
N VAL A 177 -4.80 -12.74 4.91
CA VAL A 177 -4.06 -11.60 4.34
C VAL A 177 -2.76 -11.44 5.10
N ARG A 178 -1.65 -11.56 4.39
CA ARG A 178 -0.31 -11.39 4.94
C ARG A 178 0.40 -10.25 4.23
N ILE A 179 0.89 -9.29 4.99
CA ILE A 179 1.63 -8.12 4.50
C ILE A 179 3.05 -8.22 5.02
N GLN A 180 4.01 -8.25 4.12
CA GLN A 180 5.44 -8.12 4.43
C GLN A 180 5.94 -6.78 3.92
N SER A 181 6.65 -6.02 4.76
CA SER A 181 7.23 -4.74 4.35
C SER A 181 8.76 -4.81 4.31
N ASN A 182 9.31 -4.55 3.12
CA ASN A 182 10.74 -4.34 2.88
C ASN A 182 11.04 -2.85 2.71
N LEU A 183 10.07 -1.98 3.04
CA LEU A 183 10.22 -0.52 2.95
C LEU A 183 11.14 -0.01 4.06
N ILE A 184 12.02 0.94 3.70
CA ILE A 184 12.98 1.55 4.64
C ILE A 184 12.45 2.91 5.12
N TYR A 185 12.01 3.75 4.20
CA TYR A 185 11.59 5.13 4.48
C TYR A 185 10.08 5.34 4.42
N ASN A 186 9.32 4.34 4.02
CA ASN A 186 7.86 4.37 3.99
C ASN A 186 7.28 3.30 4.90
N SER A 187 6.12 3.56 5.49
CA SER A 187 5.38 2.62 6.32
C SER A 187 3.90 2.65 5.95
N PRO A 188 3.17 1.53 6.07
CA PRO A 188 1.72 1.55 5.94
C PRO A 188 1.10 2.54 6.92
N ILE A 189 0.29 3.47 6.41
CA ILE A 189 -0.42 4.49 7.18
C ILE A 189 -1.93 4.28 7.17
N HIS A 190 -2.45 3.61 6.14
CA HIS A 190 -3.85 3.28 6.02
C HIS A 190 -4.03 1.92 5.33
N LEU A 191 -4.98 1.13 5.84
CA LEU A 191 -5.40 -0.14 5.26
C LEU A 191 -6.91 -0.16 5.09
N SER A 192 -7.36 -0.53 3.90
CA SER A 192 -8.72 -1.03 3.67
C SER A 192 -8.67 -2.55 3.59
N LEU A 193 -9.48 -3.22 4.39
CA LEU A 193 -9.51 -4.66 4.54
C LEU A 193 -10.96 -5.16 4.38
N PRO A 194 -11.19 -6.47 4.12
CA PRO A 194 -12.54 -7.02 3.89
C PRO A 194 -13.54 -6.79 5.03
N LYS A 195 -13.06 -6.67 6.26
CA LYS A 195 -13.82 -6.39 7.47
C LYS A 195 -12.99 -5.52 8.40
N GLU A 196 -13.34 -5.49 9.68
CA GLU A 196 -12.54 -4.83 10.71
C GLU A 196 -11.06 -5.22 10.65
N ASN A 197 -10.19 -4.34 11.14
CA ASN A 197 -8.75 -4.58 11.13
C ASN A 197 -8.36 -5.63 12.18
N LEU A 198 -8.17 -6.88 11.74
CA LEU A 198 -7.71 -8.00 12.56
C LEU A 198 -6.20 -8.23 12.47
N MET A 199 -5.44 -7.33 11.86
CA MET A 199 -4.01 -7.47 11.67
C MET A 199 -3.25 -7.66 12.99
N LYS A 200 -2.41 -8.68 13.02
CA LYS A 200 -1.47 -8.96 14.11
C LYS A 200 -0.07 -9.00 13.53
N ARG A 201 0.88 -8.48 14.28
CA ARG A 201 2.29 -8.63 13.91
C ARG A 201 2.73 -10.08 14.18
N VAL A 202 3.29 -10.76 13.19
CA VAL A 202 3.80 -12.13 13.29
C VAL A 202 5.33 -12.20 13.27
N SER A 203 5.98 -11.19 12.70
CA SER A 203 7.43 -10.96 12.82
C SER A 203 7.74 -9.46 12.71
N ASP A 204 9.02 -9.07 12.71
CA ASP A 204 9.41 -7.66 12.65
C ASP A 204 8.77 -6.91 11.47
N ASN A 205 8.75 -7.52 10.30
CA ASN A 205 8.27 -6.90 9.07
C ASN A 205 7.07 -7.64 8.44
N VAL A 206 6.37 -8.51 9.19
CA VAL A 206 5.23 -9.27 8.68
C VAL A 206 4.03 -9.11 9.60
N TRP A 207 2.88 -8.80 9.01
CA TRP A 207 1.57 -8.74 9.66
C TRP A 207 0.61 -9.71 8.97
N GLU A 208 -0.31 -10.28 9.71
CA GLU A 208 -1.29 -11.25 9.23
C GLU A 208 -2.67 -11.01 9.84
N ALA A 209 -3.71 -11.16 9.03
CA ALA A 209 -5.09 -11.23 9.45
C ALA A 209 -5.78 -12.43 8.83
N VAL A 210 -6.71 -13.04 9.57
CA VAL A 210 -7.52 -14.17 9.09
C VAL A 210 -8.99 -13.79 9.20
N TYR A 211 -9.70 -13.92 8.10
CA TYR A 211 -11.12 -13.68 7.98
C TYR A 211 -11.82 -14.98 7.56
N THR A 212 -13.08 -15.13 7.95
CA THR A 212 -13.91 -16.27 7.56
C THR A 212 -15.24 -15.80 6.98
N ASN A 213 -15.76 -16.55 6.04
CA ASN A 213 -17.05 -16.29 5.40
C ASN A 213 -17.10 -14.86 4.84
N ILE A 214 -16.16 -14.55 3.94
CA ILE A 214 -16.10 -13.26 3.25
C ILE A 214 -16.99 -13.35 2.02
N GLU A 215 -18.04 -12.54 2.02
CA GLU A 215 -18.89 -12.29 0.86
C GLU A 215 -18.58 -10.89 0.34
N PRO A 216 -17.95 -10.75 -0.84
CA PRO A 216 -17.71 -9.45 -1.42
C PRO A 216 -19.03 -8.76 -1.76
N GLU A 217 -19.13 -7.46 -1.46
CA GLU A 217 -20.32 -6.64 -1.77
C GLU A 217 -20.27 -6.11 -3.20
N SER A 218 -19.06 -5.93 -3.73
CA SER A 218 -18.82 -5.40 -5.07
C SER A 218 -17.64 -6.09 -5.74
N TYR A 219 -17.67 -6.21 -7.07
CA TYR A 219 -16.53 -6.66 -7.88
C TYR A 219 -15.27 -5.79 -7.69
N THR A 220 -15.41 -4.58 -7.19
CA THR A 220 -14.33 -3.62 -6.97
C THR A 220 -13.77 -3.66 -5.55
N ASP A 221 -14.26 -4.55 -4.70
CA ASP A 221 -13.77 -4.68 -3.33
C ASP A 221 -12.29 -5.04 -3.32
N CYS A 222 -11.50 -4.19 -2.66
CA CYS A 222 -10.04 -4.26 -2.67
C CYS A 222 -9.45 -4.27 -1.26
N ILE A 223 -8.39 -5.06 -1.07
CA ILE A 223 -7.40 -4.77 -0.05
C ILE A 223 -6.57 -3.60 -0.58
N THR A 224 -6.54 -2.50 0.16
CA THR A 224 -5.74 -1.32 -0.19
C THR A 224 -4.75 -1.02 0.93
N ILE A 225 -3.48 -0.85 0.57
CA ILE A 225 -2.41 -0.47 1.48
C ILE A 225 -1.85 0.86 0.99
N ILE A 226 -2.00 1.91 1.79
CA ILE A 226 -1.39 3.21 1.52
C ILE A 226 -0.16 3.33 2.43
N SER A 227 0.99 3.57 1.83
CA SER A 227 2.25 3.76 2.55
C SER A 227 2.76 5.17 2.35
N GLY A 228 3.11 5.83 3.45
CA GLY A 228 3.66 7.18 3.49
C GLY A 228 5.07 7.21 4.06
N ASP A 229 5.77 8.35 3.88
CA ASP A 229 7.10 8.58 4.43
C ASP A 229 7.06 8.51 5.96
N ILE A 230 8.04 7.80 6.57
CA ILE A 230 8.14 7.67 8.04
C ILE A 230 8.47 8.98 8.74
N PHE A 231 9.04 9.95 8.03
CA PHE A 231 9.38 11.27 8.56
C PHE A 231 8.25 12.30 8.41
N GLY A 232 7.13 11.89 7.81
CA GLY A 232 5.94 12.72 7.58
C GLY A 232 5.74 13.06 6.12
N ASP A 233 4.67 13.80 5.84
CA ASP A 233 4.24 14.19 4.50
C ASP A 233 5.25 15.16 3.87
N THR A 234 6.28 14.58 3.29
CA THR A 234 7.37 15.31 2.66
C THR A 234 7.24 15.22 1.14
N GLY A 235 6.29 15.91 0.60
CA GLY A 235 6.55 16.50 -0.72
C GLY A 235 7.89 17.26 -0.65
N PRO A 236 8.42 17.90 -1.69
CA PRO A 236 9.70 18.61 -1.68
C PRO A 236 9.75 19.77 -0.68
N ARG A 237 8.97 19.72 0.37
CA ARG A 237 8.81 20.72 1.42
C ARG A 237 9.54 20.25 2.67
N VAL A 238 10.46 21.05 3.03
CA VAL A 238 11.26 21.10 4.25
C VAL A 238 10.57 20.48 5.46
N LEU A 239 11.15 19.41 6.02
CA LEU A 239 10.78 18.90 7.33
C LEU A 239 11.16 19.95 8.39
N HIS A 240 10.16 20.60 8.95
CA HIS A 240 10.33 21.39 10.16
C HIS A 240 10.10 20.51 11.39
N LYS A 241 10.88 20.70 12.43
CA LYS A 241 10.73 20.00 13.71
C LYS A 241 9.30 20.10 14.24
N ASP A 242 8.63 21.23 14.06
CA ASP A 242 7.24 21.50 14.45
C ASP A 242 6.20 20.69 13.66
N ARG A 243 6.58 20.10 12.53
CA ARG A 243 5.72 19.19 11.74
C ARG A 243 6.06 17.72 11.89
N PHE A 244 7.20 17.40 12.47
CA PHE A 244 7.61 16.02 12.71
C PHE A 244 6.84 15.46 13.91
N VAL A 245 5.89 14.58 13.64
CA VAL A 245 4.97 14.02 14.64
C VAL A 245 5.69 13.52 15.90
N PRO A 246 6.81 12.76 15.83
CA PRO A 246 7.51 12.30 17.02
C PRO A 246 8.13 13.39 17.89
N CYS A 247 8.30 14.62 17.39
CA CYS A 247 8.76 15.76 18.21
C CYS A 247 7.61 16.50 18.89
N ASN A 248 6.37 16.36 18.42
CA ASN A 248 5.25 17.22 18.79
C ASN A 248 4.06 16.48 19.41
N VAL A 249 3.93 15.17 19.13
CA VAL A 249 2.82 14.35 19.59
C VAL A 249 3.36 13.17 20.41
N LYS A 250 2.75 12.94 21.58
CA LYS A 250 3.08 11.79 22.41
C LYS A 250 2.61 10.50 21.75
N LEU A 251 3.57 9.67 21.35
CA LEU A 251 3.31 8.40 20.67
C LEU A 251 2.77 7.34 21.64
N THR A 252 2.12 6.35 21.08
CA THR A 252 1.64 5.12 21.76
C THR A 252 2.22 3.89 21.07
N LYS A 253 2.14 2.72 21.70
CA LYS A 253 2.51 1.45 21.03
C LYS A 253 1.70 1.22 19.76
N GLN A 254 0.44 1.60 19.75
CA GLN A 254 -0.43 1.47 18.57
C GLN A 254 0.04 2.34 17.40
N SER A 255 0.52 3.56 17.67
CA SER A 255 1.07 4.42 16.61
C SER A 255 2.39 3.90 16.02
N LEU A 256 3.05 2.96 16.70
CA LEU A 256 4.27 2.30 16.24
C LEU A 256 4.02 0.92 15.60
N PHE A 257 2.76 0.50 15.48
CA PHE A 257 2.40 -0.86 15.07
C PHE A 257 2.98 -1.25 13.70
N TRP A 258 2.98 -0.35 12.72
CA TRP A 258 3.38 -0.62 11.35
C TRP A 258 4.88 -0.41 11.07
N TYR A 259 5.63 0.17 12.01
CA TYR A 259 7.05 0.40 11.80
C TYR A 259 7.86 -0.87 12.05
N THR A 260 8.81 -1.17 11.17
CA THR A 260 9.80 -2.23 11.35
C THR A 260 10.91 -1.78 12.31
N LYS A 261 11.70 -2.71 12.84
CA LYS A 261 12.82 -2.37 13.72
C LYS A 261 13.81 -1.36 13.12
N PRO A 262 14.24 -1.50 11.83
CA PRO A 262 15.06 -0.47 11.19
C PRO A 262 14.38 0.90 11.13
N GLN A 263 13.08 0.96 10.85
CA GLN A 263 12.31 2.21 10.81
C GLN A 263 12.18 2.86 12.19
N LEU A 264 11.97 2.07 13.24
CA LEU A 264 11.97 2.58 14.63
C LEU A 264 13.31 3.22 14.98
N ARG A 265 14.43 2.58 14.60
CA ARG A 265 15.76 3.16 14.76
C ARG A 265 15.88 4.50 14.04
N LEU A 266 15.38 4.61 12.82
CA LEU A 266 15.41 5.88 12.06
C LEU A 266 14.54 6.95 12.72
N LEU A 267 13.30 6.64 13.12
CA LEU A 267 12.39 7.57 13.83
C LEU A 267 13.02 8.11 15.11
N ARG A 268 13.58 7.22 15.92
CA ARG A 268 14.24 7.63 17.17
C ARG A 268 15.42 8.57 16.92
N ASN A 269 16.24 8.25 15.92
CA ASN A 269 17.39 9.07 15.58
C ASN A 269 17.00 10.39 14.89
N ALA A 270 15.86 10.44 14.20
CA ALA A 270 15.34 11.70 13.66
C ALA A 270 15.00 12.71 14.77
N ILE A 271 14.45 12.25 15.91
CA ILE A 271 14.24 13.14 17.07
C ILE A 271 15.56 13.76 17.52
N TYR A 272 16.62 12.97 17.63
CA TYR A 272 17.95 13.46 17.98
C TYR A 272 18.51 14.41 16.92
N ALA A 273 18.33 14.08 15.62
CA ALA A 273 18.77 14.91 14.52
C ALA A 273 18.12 16.31 14.55
N PHE A 274 16.81 16.39 14.77
CA PHE A 274 16.12 17.68 14.91
C PHE A 274 16.60 18.55 16.08
N ASN A 275 17.24 17.93 17.06
CA ASN A 275 17.83 18.61 18.19
C ASN A 275 19.37 18.80 18.06
N GLY A 276 19.92 18.55 16.89
CA GLY A 276 21.32 18.85 16.58
C GLY A 276 22.33 17.82 17.08
N TYR A 277 21.92 16.59 17.38
CA TYR A 277 22.81 15.54 17.88
C TYR A 277 23.92 15.20 16.87
N PRO A 278 25.22 15.26 17.27
CA PRO A 278 26.33 14.89 16.40
C PRO A 278 26.50 13.37 16.34
N PHE A 279 26.03 12.76 15.26
CA PHE A 279 26.11 11.31 15.08
C PHE A 279 27.56 10.84 14.92
N LYS A 280 27.83 9.59 15.36
CA LYS A 280 29.12 8.90 15.16
C LYS A 280 28.98 7.74 14.18
N SER A 281 27.78 7.24 13.98
CA SER A 281 27.46 6.11 13.07
C SER A 281 27.45 6.62 11.64
N LYS A 282 28.23 5.99 10.75
CA LYS A 282 28.39 6.44 9.35
C LYS A 282 27.08 6.51 8.59
N ASP A 283 26.20 5.54 8.79
CA ASP A 283 24.88 5.47 8.14
C ASP A 283 23.95 6.61 8.58
N LEU A 284 23.99 7.00 9.86
CA LEU A 284 23.20 8.13 10.39
C LEU A 284 23.79 9.48 9.98
N ILE A 285 25.11 9.60 9.92
CA ILE A 285 25.79 10.80 9.36
C ILE A 285 25.37 10.95 7.89
N GLU A 286 25.52 9.89 7.09
CA GLU A 286 25.14 9.89 5.67
C GLU A 286 23.67 10.28 5.48
N LEU A 287 22.77 9.72 6.31
CA LEU A 287 21.35 10.01 6.22
C LEU A 287 21.02 11.44 6.65
N PHE A 288 21.40 11.84 7.89
CA PHE A 288 20.88 13.05 8.50
C PHE A 288 21.75 14.29 8.23
N GLU A 289 23.06 14.14 8.10
CA GLU A 289 23.96 15.27 7.89
C GLU A 289 24.23 15.54 6.40
N VAL A 290 24.22 14.50 5.55
CA VAL A 290 24.49 14.63 4.12
C VAL A 290 23.20 14.61 3.31
N LYS A 291 22.51 13.47 3.24
CA LYS A 291 21.33 13.30 2.38
C LYS A 291 20.16 14.19 2.78
N CYS A 292 19.87 14.30 4.08
CA CYS A 292 18.79 15.17 4.52
C CYS A 292 19.10 16.65 4.23
N ALA A 293 20.36 17.06 4.31
CA ALA A 293 20.77 18.41 3.92
C ALA A 293 20.63 18.62 2.40
N GLU A 294 21.05 17.65 1.58
CA GLU A 294 20.91 17.70 0.11
C GLU A 294 19.43 17.77 -0.33
N TYR A 295 18.57 17.00 0.31
CA TYR A 295 17.14 16.94 -0.01
C TYR A 295 16.29 17.96 0.74
N GLY A 296 16.92 18.80 1.57
CA GLY A 296 16.23 19.85 2.33
C GLY A 296 15.31 19.33 3.44
N TRP A 297 15.53 18.11 3.94
CA TRP A 297 14.68 17.50 4.97
C TRP A 297 14.70 18.22 6.32
N PHE A 298 15.75 19.01 6.62
CA PHE A 298 15.88 19.79 7.86
C PHE A 298 15.68 21.30 7.68
N GLY A 299 15.23 21.75 6.53
CA GLY A 299 15.03 23.14 6.24
C GLY A 299 16.11 23.71 5.30
N PHE A 300 15.82 24.90 4.78
CA PHE A 300 16.74 25.64 3.95
C PHE A 300 17.24 26.83 4.72
N LYS A 301 18.53 27.09 4.62
CA LYS A 301 19.13 28.35 5.02
C LYS A 301 19.67 29.02 3.77
N GLU A 302 19.39 30.30 3.63
CA GLU A 302 20.04 31.12 2.61
C GLU A 302 21.51 31.29 2.98
N ILE A 303 22.41 30.83 2.12
CA ILE A 303 23.86 30.98 2.24
C ILE A 303 24.33 31.50 0.91
N ASP A 304 24.87 32.72 0.91
CA ASP A 304 25.40 33.40 -0.30
C ASP A 304 24.39 33.55 -1.45
N GLY A 305 23.11 33.78 -1.12
CA GLY A 305 22.01 33.90 -2.11
C GLY A 305 21.43 32.57 -2.61
N ASP A 306 22.00 31.44 -2.21
CA ASP A 306 21.45 30.08 -2.53
C ASP A 306 20.79 29.47 -1.31
N TYR A 307 19.65 28.79 -1.54
CA TYR A 307 18.99 27.98 -0.51
C TYR A 307 19.66 26.61 -0.42
N LYS A 308 20.39 26.38 0.68
CA LYS A 308 21.05 25.09 0.97
C LYS A 308 20.36 24.37 2.10
N GLY A 309 20.28 23.04 2.00
CA GLY A 309 19.81 22.20 3.09
C GLY A 309 20.60 22.45 4.38
N TYR A 310 19.92 22.51 5.51
CA TYR A 310 20.52 22.82 6.80
C TYR A 310 20.26 21.72 7.81
N TYR A 311 21.33 21.19 8.42
CA TYR A 311 21.28 20.31 9.56
C TYR A 311 21.73 21.08 10.82
N PRO A 312 20.89 21.15 11.87
CA PRO A 312 21.17 22.00 13.04
C PRO A 312 22.18 21.36 14.00
N LEU A 313 23.39 21.06 13.53
CA LEU A 313 24.43 20.41 14.35
C LEU A 313 24.78 21.23 15.59
N ASP A 314 24.66 20.63 16.76
CA ASP A 314 25.03 21.21 18.06
C ASP A 314 26.14 20.38 18.74
N LYS A 315 27.37 20.90 18.74
CA LYS A 315 28.52 20.24 19.37
C LYS A 315 28.38 20.07 20.89
N ASN A 316 27.49 20.86 21.53
CA ASN A 316 27.19 20.83 22.95
C ASN A 316 25.85 20.19 23.23
N PHE A 317 25.41 19.22 22.39
CA PHE A 317 24.17 18.53 22.60
C PHE A 317 24.16 17.82 23.95
N SER A 318 23.00 17.92 24.63
CA SER A 318 22.65 17.15 25.84
C SER A 318 21.20 16.68 25.72
N GLU A 319 20.88 15.52 26.23
CA GLU A 319 19.50 15.00 26.26
C GLU A 319 18.53 15.90 27.03
N ASP A 320 19.04 16.78 27.89
CA ASP A 320 18.20 17.77 28.60
C ASP A 320 17.52 18.75 27.63
N LYS A 321 18.07 18.91 26.41
CA LYS A 321 17.49 19.76 25.35
C LYS A 321 16.24 19.16 24.71
N LEU A 322 16.01 17.87 24.88
CA LEU A 322 14.78 17.20 24.43
C LEU A 322 13.59 17.65 25.29
N SER A 323 12.47 17.94 24.65
CA SER A 323 11.21 18.17 25.31
C SER A 323 10.72 16.89 26.04
N ASP A 324 9.76 17.03 26.96
CA ASP A 324 9.15 15.87 27.64
C ASP A 324 8.48 14.90 26.67
N ILE A 325 7.89 15.41 25.58
CA ILE A 325 7.30 14.60 24.50
C ILE A 325 8.40 13.80 23.81
N GLU A 326 9.50 14.45 23.42
CA GLU A 326 10.62 13.81 22.72
C GLU A 326 11.29 12.75 23.60
N LYS A 327 11.54 13.04 24.89
CA LYS A 327 12.07 12.07 25.87
C LYS A 327 11.17 10.86 26.00
N HIS A 328 9.84 11.08 26.13
CA HIS A 328 8.88 10.00 26.18
C HIS A 328 8.95 9.14 24.90
N ASN A 329 8.93 9.77 23.71
CA ASN A 329 8.90 9.08 22.43
C ASN A 329 10.20 8.31 22.15
N VAL A 330 11.37 8.90 22.48
CA VAL A 330 12.68 8.21 22.39
C VAL A 330 12.66 6.94 23.22
N LYS A 331 12.18 7.03 24.48
CA LYS A 331 12.09 5.88 25.37
C LYS A 331 11.15 4.81 24.83
N LEU A 332 9.93 5.19 24.42
CA LEU A 332 8.93 4.27 23.87
C LEU A 332 9.43 3.57 22.61
N ILE A 333 10.00 4.34 21.66
CA ILE A 333 10.52 3.79 20.40
C ILE A 333 11.66 2.81 20.70
N LEU A 334 12.57 3.13 21.64
CA LEU A 334 13.67 2.24 22.02
C LEU A 334 13.16 0.94 22.67
N GLU A 335 12.11 1.00 23.49
CA GLU A 335 11.47 -0.18 24.08
C GLU A 335 10.86 -1.07 22.98
N GLU A 336 10.14 -0.48 22.03
CA GLU A 336 9.58 -1.20 20.88
C GLU A 336 10.68 -1.77 19.96
N GLU A 337 11.76 -1.02 19.70
CA GLU A 337 12.91 -1.47 18.91
C GLU A 337 13.59 -2.71 19.55
N LYS A 338 13.67 -2.77 20.89
CA LYS A 338 14.25 -3.92 21.61
C LYS A 338 13.32 -5.14 21.67
N SER A 339 12.03 -4.94 21.59
CA SER A 339 11.03 -6.01 21.70
C SER A 339 10.80 -6.78 20.40
N ARG A 340 11.37 -6.29 19.29
CA ARG A 340 11.20 -6.84 17.91
C ARG A 340 12.39 -7.61 17.39
#